data_a82a3c0d3502f597347536a70ed128e2
#
_entry.id   a82a3c0d3502f597347536a70ed128e2
#
_cell.length_a   1.000
_cell.length_b   1.000
_cell.length_c   1.000
_cell.angle_alpha   90.00
_cell.angle_beta   90.00
_cell.angle_gamma   90.00
#
_symmetry.space_group_name_H-M   'P 1'
#
loop_
_entity.id
_entity.type
_entity.pdbx_description
1 polymer ?
#
loop_
_entity_poly.entity_id
_entity_poly.type
_entity_poly.pdbx_seq_one_letter_code
_entity_poly.pdbx_strand_id
1 'polypeptide(L)'
;NVGAETTLTFSVRGKENKPPVAENSTLETYKNLSNTGTLKVKDPEGEPLTYAVVRQPRRGTVTVAEDGTFTYTPKKNKVGIDSFTFTAADASGKTSREATVTVTILKPTDSTRYTDTAGNSCCFAAEWMKNTGIFVGEQIGGNACFSPEKSVSRGEFVTMLVKTLNLPVEEDVTQTGFTDVPQWLRPYLAAAARAGLILGNGENTFRAEETMAPEDAAIMVSAVLRSDGTLEDAGLWSLTGDSLTRGETARLLYSLSVLTNQENRPEVLQ
;
A
#
# COMPACT_ATOMS: atom_id res chain seq x y z
N ASN A 1 13.04 -73.71 -12.60
CA ASN A 1 12.88 -72.45 -13.32
C ASN A 1 13.08 -71.32 -12.32
N VAL A 2 14.28 -70.72 -12.35
CA VAL A 2 14.59 -69.52 -11.60
C VAL A 2 14.17 -68.37 -12.50
N GLY A 3 13.14 -67.62 -12.08
CA GLY A 3 12.69 -66.42 -12.81
C GLY A 3 13.79 -65.34 -12.73
N ALA A 4 14.12 -64.74 -13.85
CA ALA A 4 15.03 -63.59 -13.90
C ALA A 4 14.39 -62.38 -13.21
N GLU A 5 15.03 -61.86 -12.21
CA GLU A 5 14.64 -60.56 -11.59
C GLU A 5 14.95 -59.45 -12.58
N THR A 6 13.90 -58.74 -13.02
CA THR A 6 14.04 -57.53 -13.82
C THR A 6 14.02 -56.33 -12.93
N THR A 7 15.14 -55.66 -12.74
CA THR A 7 15.24 -54.40 -12.00
C THR A 7 14.83 -53.24 -12.90
N LEU A 8 13.70 -52.62 -12.59
CA LEU A 8 13.24 -51.38 -13.23
C LEU A 8 13.85 -50.19 -12.48
N THR A 9 14.74 -49.45 -13.13
CA THR A 9 15.33 -48.22 -12.60
C THR A 9 14.52 -47.03 -13.09
N PHE A 10 13.84 -46.36 -12.18
CA PHE A 10 13.15 -45.09 -12.49
C PHE A 10 14.09 -43.94 -12.15
N SER A 11 14.45 -43.13 -13.12
CA SER A 11 15.07 -41.83 -12.89
C SER A 11 13.98 -40.78 -12.77
N VAL A 12 13.74 -40.31 -11.59
CA VAL A 12 12.90 -39.10 -11.38
C VAL A 12 13.77 -37.91 -11.77
N ARG A 13 13.51 -37.31 -12.93
CA ARG A 13 14.08 -36.00 -13.26
C ARG A 13 13.42 -35.00 -12.30
N GLY A 14 14.17 -34.52 -11.32
CA GLY A 14 13.78 -33.36 -10.51
C GLY A 14 13.47 -32.18 -11.44
N LYS A 15 12.50 -31.37 -11.08
CA LYS A 15 12.21 -30.11 -11.78
C LYS A 15 13.48 -29.27 -11.80
N GLU A 16 13.91 -28.80 -12.95
CA GLU A 16 15.11 -27.98 -13.07
C GLU A 16 14.86 -26.62 -12.38
N ASN A 17 15.64 -26.32 -11.34
CA ASN A 17 15.56 -25.04 -10.65
C ASN A 17 15.88 -23.89 -11.62
N LYS A 18 15.15 -22.79 -11.52
CA LYS A 18 15.34 -21.56 -12.31
C LYS A 18 15.75 -20.41 -11.41
N PRO A 19 16.51 -19.42 -11.91
CA PRO A 19 16.85 -18.26 -11.11
C PRO A 19 15.59 -17.43 -10.77
N PRO A 20 15.59 -16.71 -9.65
CA PRO A 20 14.55 -15.76 -9.31
C PRO A 20 14.41 -14.67 -10.38
N VAL A 21 13.20 -14.12 -10.51
CA VAL A 21 12.89 -13.00 -11.40
C VAL A 21 12.68 -11.75 -10.55
N ALA A 22 13.59 -10.79 -10.68
CA ALA A 22 13.50 -9.48 -10.04
C ALA A 22 12.95 -8.45 -11.03
N GLU A 23 12.04 -7.59 -10.54
CA GLU A 23 11.37 -6.57 -11.34
C GLU A 23 11.70 -5.17 -10.84
N ASN A 24 11.72 -4.21 -11.77
CA ASN A 24 11.86 -2.81 -11.43
C ASN A 24 10.64 -2.33 -10.65
N SER A 25 10.87 -1.42 -9.69
CA SER A 25 9.81 -0.82 -8.91
C SER A 25 10.08 0.64 -8.57
N THR A 26 9.09 1.31 -7.99
CA THR A 26 9.19 2.71 -7.58
C THR A 26 8.85 2.85 -6.11
N LEU A 27 9.43 3.87 -5.46
CA LEU A 27 9.09 4.31 -4.11
C LEU A 27 8.99 5.83 -4.10
N GLU A 28 8.01 6.36 -3.38
CA GLU A 28 7.94 7.78 -3.08
C GLU A 28 8.26 8.02 -1.61
N THR A 29 8.88 9.15 -1.33
CA THR A 29 9.06 9.66 0.03
C THR A 29 9.13 11.17 0.03
N TYR A 30 9.07 11.80 1.21
CA TYR A 30 9.28 13.23 1.35
C TYR A 30 10.72 13.55 1.82
N LYS A 31 11.15 14.75 1.54
CA LYS A 31 12.40 15.30 2.06
C LYS A 31 12.54 15.04 3.57
N ASN A 32 13.65 14.44 3.99
CA ASN A 32 13.97 14.10 5.38
C ASN A 32 12.98 13.09 6.05
N LEU A 33 12.27 12.30 5.27
CA LEU A 33 11.36 11.27 5.75
C LEU A 33 11.77 9.92 5.17
N SER A 34 11.95 8.92 6.03
CA SER A 34 12.16 7.53 5.58
C SER A 34 10.84 6.92 5.12
N ASN A 35 10.91 6.05 4.13
CA ASN A 35 9.78 5.23 3.73
C ASN A 35 10.24 3.80 3.45
N THR A 36 9.30 2.84 3.53
CA THR A 36 9.53 1.42 3.31
C THR A 36 8.82 0.96 2.05
N GLY A 37 9.38 -0.05 1.41
CA GLY A 37 8.77 -0.75 0.29
C GLY A 37 9.20 -2.21 0.30
N THR A 38 8.67 -3.00 -0.64
CA THR A 38 9.05 -4.40 -0.81
C THR A 38 9.70 -4.60 -2.18
N LEU A 39 10.79 -5.34 -2.22
CA LEU A 39 11.46 -5.70 -3.48
C LEU A 39 10.55 -6.67 -4.25
N LYS A 40 10.28 -6.35 -5.52
CA LYS A 40 9.47 -7.20 -6.38
C LYS A 40 10.33 -8.34 -6.93
N VAL A 41 10.22 -9.51 -6.32
CA VAL A 41 10.92 -10.73 -6.74
C VAL A 41 9.97 -11.91 -6.66
N LYS A 42 10.04 -12.79 -7.65
CA LYS A 42 9.32 -14.05 -7.67
C LYS A 42 10.28 -15.18 -8.02
N ASP A 43 10.32 -16.20 -7.18
CA ASP A 43 10.99 -17.45 -7.51
C ASP A 43 10.02 -18.41 -8.22
N PRO A 44 10.38 -19.01 -9.38
CA PRO A 44 9.50 -19.91 -10.11
C PRO A 44 9.15 -21.20 -9.36
N GLU A 45 10.02 -21.63 -8.45
CA GLU A 45 9.86 -22.82 -7.62
C GLU A 45 9.33 -22.49 -6.21
N GLY A 46 9.29 -21.20 -5.84
CA GLY A 46 8.83 -20.74 -4.51
C GLY A 46 9.89 -20.93 -3.42
N GLU A 47 11.18 -20.97 -3.80
CA GLU A 47 12.27 -21.12 -2.84
C GLU A 47 12.48 -19.86 -1.98
N PRO A 48 13.02 -19.99 -0.77
CA PRO A 48 13.43 -18.84 0.04
C PRO A 48 14.48 -17.99 -0.68
N LEU A 49 14.35 -16.67 -0.57
CA LEU A 49 15.19 -15.71 -1.26
C LEU A 49 16.12 -14.96 -0.29
N THR A 50 17.31 -14.64 -0.77
CA THR A 50 18.22 -13.69 -0.13
C THR A 50 18.44 -12.50 -1.06
N TYR A 51 18.64 -11.31 -0.50
CA TYR A 51 18.70 -10.06 -1.27
C TYR A 51 20.04 -9.35 -1.09
N ALA A 52 20.55 -8.79 -2.17
CA ALA A 52 21.78 -8.00 -2.14
C ALA A 52 21.59 -6.67 -2.88
N VAL A 53 21.98 -5.57 -2.23
CA VAL A 53 22.03 -4.25 -2.88
C VAL A 53 23.33 -4.17 -3.69
N VAL A 54 23.20 -4.05 -5.01
CA VAL A 54 24.34 -3.97 -5.94
C VAL A 54 24.87 -2.55 -6.01
N ARG A 55 23.99 -1.56 -6.13
CA ARG A 55 24.37 -0.14 -6.18
C ARG A 55 23.54 0.65 -5.17
N GLN A 56 24.26 1.35 -4.29
CA GLN A 56 23.66 2.22 -3.29
C GLN A 56 23.12 3.52 -3.92
N PRO A 57 22.05 4.10 -3.35
CA PRO A 57 21.50 5.35 -3.82
C PRO A 57 22.46 6.54 -3.51
N ARG A 58 22.39 7.60 -4.30
CA ARG A 58 23.27 8.77 -4.13
C ARG A 58 22.70 9.81 -3.16
N ARG A 59 21.37 9.96 -3.13
CA ARG A 59 20.65 10.98 -2.35
C ARG A 59 20.11 10.45 -1.02
N GLY A 60 20.30 9.16 -0.74
CA GLY A 60 19.83 8.48 0.46
C GLY A 60 20.73 7.32 0.85
N THR A 61 20.19 6.48 1.73
CA THR A 61 20.69 5.16 2.08
C THR A 61 19.56 4.16 2.01
N VAL A 62 19.86 2.90 1.72
CA VAL A 62 18.87 1.81 1.72
C VAL A 62 19.38 0.67 2.59
N THR A 63 18.47 0.10 3.38
CA THR A 63 18.65 -1.17 4.10
C THR A 63 17.58 -2.15 3.63
N VAL A 64 17.93 -3.43 3.50
CA VAL A 64 17.02 -4.49 3.08
C VAL A 64 16.96 -5.53 4.18
N ALA A 65 15.75 -5.95 4.57
CA ALA A 65 15.49 -7.02 5.52
C ALA A 65 15.43 -8.39 4.81
N GLU A 66 15.44 -9.47 5.59
CA GLU A 66 15.43 -10.85 5.08
C GLU A 66 14.15 -11.20 4.31
N ASP A 67 13.03 -10.56 4.63
CA ASP A 67 11.73 -10.72 3.96
C ASP A 67 11.60 -9.94 2.64
N GLY A 68 12.67 -9.23 2.22
CA GLY A 68 12.66 -8.38 1.04
C GLY A 68 12.07 -6.99 1.26
N THR A 69 11.65 -6.66 2.47
CA THR A 69 11.27 -5.29 2.84
C THR A 69 12.52 -4.42 2.86
N PHE A 70 12.45 -3.24 2.27
CA PHE A 70 13.55 -2.27 2.31
C PHE A 70 13.10 -0.94 2.90
N THR A 71 14.02 -0.26 3.56
CA THR A 71 13.81 1.09 4.06
C THR A 71 14.77 2.04 3.35
N TYR A 72 14.22 3.05 2.68
CA TYR A 72 14.99 4.13 2.09
C TYR A 72 14.94 5.37 2.99
N THR A 73 16.10 5.94 3.30
CA THR A 73 16.25 7.14 4.12
C THR A 73 16.95 8.24 3.31
N PRO A 74 16.24 9.33 2.94
CA PRO A 74 16.85 10.45 2.25
C PRO A 74 17.95 11.13 3.07
N LYS A 75 19.05 11.49 2.45
CA LYS A 75 20.05 12.40 3.06
C LYS A 75 19.40 13.76 3.32
N LYS A 76 19.91 14.46 4.34
CA LYS A 76 19.36 15.76 4.79
C LYS A 76 19.10 16.71 3.63
N ASN A 77 17.88 17.21 3.55
CA ASN A 77 17.40 18.21 2.59
C ASN A 77 17.47 17.81 1.10
N LYS A 78 17.68 16.54 0.76
CA LYS A 78 17.65 16.09 -0.64
C LYS A 78 16.21 15.97 -1.12
N VAL A 79 16.01 16.30 -2.41
CA VAL A 79 14.76 16.13 -3.18
C VAL A 79 15.11 15.68 -4.60
N GLY A 80 14.08 15.21 -5.34
CA GLY A 80 14.21 14.75 -6.72
C GLY A 80 14.43 13.25 -6.81
N ILE A 81 14.83 12.76 -7.98
CA ILE A 81 14.92 11.33 -8.28
C ILE A 81 16.24 10.76 -7.78
N ASP A 82 16.20 9.59 -7.18
CA ASP A 82 17.31 8.73 -6.81
C ASP A 82 17.03 7.29 -7.25
N SER A 83 17.99 6.40 -7.14
CA SER A 83 17.77 4.97 -7.42
C SER A 83 18.82 4.11 -6.74
N PHE A 84 18.47 2.88 -6.49
CA PHE A 84 19.39 1.81 -6.13
C PHE A 84 19.07 0.56 -6.94
N THR A 85 20.01 -0.37 -7.03
CA THR A 85 19.82 -1.64 -7.73
C THR A 85 20.08 -2.81 -6.80
N PHE A 86 19.41 -3.92 -7.09
CA PHE A 86 19.49 -5.12 -6.26
C PHE A 86 19.42 -6.39 -7.10
N THR A 87 19.83 -7.49 -6.49
CA THR A 87 19.64 -8.86 -6.97
C THR A 87 19.05 -9.71 -5.88
N ALA A 88 18.41 -10.81 -6.24
CA ALA A 88 17.96 -11.84 -5.32
C ALA A 88 18.58 -13.20 -5.71
N ALA A 89 18.90 -14.03 -4.74
CA ALA A 89 19.39 -15.38 -4.94
C ALA A 89 18.48 -16.39 -4.23
N ASP A 90 18.24 -17.53 -4.89
CA ASP A 90 17.53 -18.68 -4.32
C ASP A 90 18.41 -19.52 -3.39
N ALA A 91 17.83 -20.54 -2.77
CA ALA A 91 18.53 -21.45 -1.86
C ALA A 91 19.64 -22.27 -2.56
N SER A 92 19.56 -22.44 -3.90
CA SER A 92 20.57 -23.12 -4.72
C SER A 92 21.71 -22.19 -5.15
N GLY A 93 21.63 -20.88 -4.85
CA GLY A 93 22.62 -19.88 -5.21
C GLY A 93 22.45 -19.30 -6.62
N LYS A 94 21.35 -19.62 -7.34
CA LYS A 94 21.06 -18.95 -8.63
C LYS A 94 20.56 -17.53 -8.35
N THR A 95 21.09 -16.57 -9.10
CA THR A 95 20.86 -15.14 -8.89
C THR A 95 20.02 -14.56 -10.00
N SER A 96 19.09 -13.68 -9.65
CA SER A 96 18.28 -12.89 -10.59
C SER A 96 19.14 -11.95 -11.43
N ARG A 97 18.56 -11.41 -12.49
CA ARG A 97 19.08 -10.19 -13.11
C ARG A 97 18.98 -9.02 -12.14
N GLU A 98 19.84 -8.03 -12.35
CA GLU A 98 19.79 -6.78 -11.58
C GLU A 98 18.49 -6.03 -11.90
N ALA A 99 17.78 -5.60 -10.85
CA ALA A 99 16.59 -4.78 -10.95
C ALA A 99 16.80 -3.44 -10.24
N THR A 100 16.06 -2.42 -10.67
CA THR A 100 16.19 -1.05 -10.18
C THR A 100 14.96 -0.64 -9.38
N VAL A 101 15.19 -0.05 -8.20
CA VAL A 101 14.18 0.72 -7.48
C VAL A 101 14.44 2.20 -7.72
N THR A 102 13.47 2.87 -8.35
CA THR A 102 13.51 4.33 -8.54
C THR A 102 12.80 5.00 -7.37
N VAL A 103 13.48 5.95 -6.72
CA VAL A 103 12.95 6.67 -5.56
C VAL A 103 12.68 8.13 -5.93
N THR A 104 11.44 8.59 -5.75
CA THR A 104 11.07 10.00 -5.89
C THR A 104 11.01 10.66 -4.53
N ILE A 105 11.92 11.62 -4.27
CA ILE A 105 11.96 12.37 -3.02
C ILE A 105 11.21 13.69 -3.24
N LEU A 106 10.01 13.78 -2.71
CA LEU A 106 9.11 14.93 -2.85
C LEU A 106 9.48 16.05 -1.88
N LYS A 107 9.19 17.29 -2.28
CA LYS A 107 9.18 18.43 -1.36
C LYS A 107 7.78 18.52 -0.74
N PRO A 108 7.63 18.45 0.60
CA PRO A 108 6.32 18.60 1.22
C PRO A 108 5.79 20.02 1.00
N THR A 109 4.46 20.15 0.83
CA THR A 109 3.77 21.45 0.75
C THR A 109 3.70 22.13 2.11
N ASP A 110 3.54 21.32 3.18
CA ASP A 110 3.62 21.75 4.57
C ASP A 110 4.87 21.16 5.24
N SER A 111 5.69 22.01 5.84
CA SER A 111 6.90 21.62 6.57
C SER A 111 6.63 21.14 8.00
N THR A 112 5.42 21.36 8.52
CA THR A 112 5.00 20.88 9.85
C THR A 112 4.90 19.37 9.84
N ARG A 113 5.57 18.72 10.78
CA ARG A 113 5.54 17.26 10.94
C ARG A 113 4.61 16.88 12.07
N TYR A 114 3.97 15.71 11.93
CA TYR A 114 3.29 15.10 13.06
C TYR A 114 4.32 14.66 14.11
N THR A 115 4.04 14.95 15.37
CA THR A 115 4.96 14.64 16.47
C THR A 115 4.82 13.21 16.98
N ASP A 116 3.70 12.55 16.68
CA ASP A 116 3.29 11.26 17.19
C ASP A 116 3.43 10.10 16.16
N THR A 117 3.99 10.37 14.98
CA THR A 117 4.21 9.35 13.95
C THR A 117 5.66 8.89 13.83
N ALA A 118 6.58 9.47 14.60
CA ALA A 118 8.00 9.14 14.54
C ALA A 118 8.24 7.66 14.89
N GLY A 119 8.89 6.92 13.99
CA GLY A 119 9.14 5.49 14.14
C GLY A 119 7.93 4.59 13.86
N ASN A 120 6.75 5.14 13.56
CA ASN A 120 5.57 4.38 13.17
C ASN A 120 5.61 4.06 11.67
N SER A 121 5.19 2.85 11.28
CA SER A 121 5.14 2.42 9.87
C SER A 121 4.20 3.25 8.99
N CYS A 122 3.24 3.97 9.59
CA CYS A 122 2.34 4.86 8.87
C CYS A 122 2.91 6.27 8.63
N CYS A 123 4.11 6.59 9.14
CA CYS A 123 4.65 7.96 9.14
C CYS A 123 4.61 8.62 7.76
N PHE A 124 5.03 7.92 6.72
CA PHE A 124 4.96 8.44 5.35
C PHE A 124 3.51 8.64 4.87
N ALA A 125 2.66 7.64 5.07
CA ALA A 125 1.27 7.68 4.62
C ALA A 125 0.47 8.79 5.33
N ALA A 126 0.73 9.04 6.61
CA ALA A 126 0.15 10.14 7.36
C ALA A 126 0.55 11.51 6.79
N GLU A 127 1.85 11.71 6.49
CA GLU A 127 2.33 12.93 5.84
C GLU A 127 1.79 13.08 4.41
N TRP A 128 1.65 11.98 3.68
CA TRP A 128 1.02 11.97 2.36
C TRP A 128 -0.44 12.43 2.44
N MET A 129 -1.25 11.89 3.37
CA MET A 129 -2.65 12.31 3.55
C MET A 129 -2.76 13.80 3.85
N LYS A 130 -1.85 14.36 4.66
CA LYS A 130 -1.81 15.79 4.96
C LYS A 130 -1.48 16.61 3.71
N ASN A 131 -0.43 16.25 2.98
CA ASN A 131 0.03 16.99 1.81
C ASN A 131 -0.94 16.93 0.63
N THR A 132 -1.80 15.91 0.57
CA THR A 132 -2.88 15.76 -0.44
C THR A 132 -4.24 16.30 0.04
N GLY A 133 -4.34 16.76 1.29
CA GLY A 133 -5.59 17.31 1.84
C GLY A 133 -6.65 16.26 2.17
N ILE A 134 -6.27 14.96 2.19
CA ILE A 134 -7.18 13.87 2.54
C ILE A 134 -7.54 13.94 4.02
N PHE A 135 -6.51 14.06 4.88
CA PHE A 135 -6.65 14.20 6.32
C PHE A 135 -5.50 15.04 6.90
N VAL A 136 -5.81 16.06 7.67
CA VAL A 136 -4.82 17.05 8.17
C VAL A 136 -4.41 16.85 9.62
N GLY A 137 -4.95 15.85 10.31
CA GLY A 137 -4.67 15.61 11.73
C GLY A 137 -5.35 16.59 12.66
N GLU A 138 -4.90 16.60 13.91
CA GLU A 138 -5.44 17.37 15.01
C GLU A 138 -4.34 18.21 15.68
N GLN A 139 -4.70 19.34 16.29
CA GLN A 139 -3.80 20.11 17.13
C GLN A 139 -4.01 19.71 18.60
N ILE A 140 -3.03 19.08 19.22
CA ILE A 140 -3.08 18.61 20.60
C ILE A 140 -1.92 19.24 21.37
N GLY A 141 -2.24 20.10 22.35
CA GLY A 141 -1.22 20.77 23.16
C GLY A 141 -0.24 21.63 22.34
N GLY A 142 -0.70 22.21 21.23
CA GLY A 142 0.15 23.00 20.32
C GLY A 142 0.99 22.16 19.34
N ASN A 143 0.87 20.85 19.36
CA ASN A 143 1.56 19.95 18.44
C ASN A 143 0.59 19.43 17.37
N ALA A 144 1.08 19.28 16.14
CA ALA A 144 0.35 18.58 15.10
C ALA A 144 0.43 17.07 15.36
N CYS A 145 -0.71 16.42 15.52
CA CYS A 145 -0.83 14.99 15.81
C CYS A 145 -1.69 14.29 14.75
N PHE A 146 -1.28 13.10 14.38
CA PHE A 146 -2.04 12.23 13.49
C PHE A 146 -2.92 11.25 14.27
N SER A 147 -2.49 10.89 15.46
CA SER A 147 -3.12 9.90 16.35
C SER A 147 -3.25 8.52 15.66
N PRO A 148 -2.13 7.85 15.29
CA PRO A 148 -2.13 6.66 14.44
C PRO A 148 -2.93 5.49 15.00
N GLU A 149 -3.02 5.36 16.33
CA GLU A 149 -3.74 4.27 17.02
C GLU A 149 -5.25 4.54 17.22
N LYS A 150 -5.72 5.75 16.87
CA LYS A 150 -7.13 6.10 17.00
C LYS A 150 -7.94 5.37 15.93
N SER A 151 -9.04 4.72 16.36
CA SER A 151 -9.97 4.06 15.43
C SER A 151 -10.63 5.08 14.51
N VAL A 152 -10.92 4.65 13.29
CA VAL A 152 -11.59 5.44 12.25
C VAL A 152 -13.05 5.04 12.19
N SER A 153 -13.96 6.01 12.11
CA SER A 153 -15.37 5.73 11.89
C SER A 153 -15.66 5.41 10.42
N ARG A 154 -16.79 4.77 10.15
CA ARG A 154 -17.26 4.46 8.79
C ARG A 154 -17.39 5.72 7.94
N GLY A 155 -17.90 6.81 8.52
CA GLY A 155 -18.03 8.10 7.84
C GLY A 155 -16.68 8.73 7.52
N GLU A 156 -15.74 8.70 8.46
CA GLU A 156 -14.36 9.17 8.24
C GLU A 156 -13.67 8.37 7.14
N PHE A 157 -13.79 7.04 7.16
CA PHE A 157 -13.18 6.17 6.14
C PHE A 157 -13.71 6.48 4.74
N VAL A 158 -15.04 6.56 4.56
CA VAL A 158 -15.64 6.90 3.25
C VAL A 158 -15.18 8.27 2.77
N THR A 159 -15.12 9.26 3.64
CA THR A 159 -14.62 10.59 3.28
C THR A 159 -13.17 10.55 2.79
N MET A 160 -12.31 9.84 3.51
CA MET A 160 -10.91 9.67 3.13
C MET A 160 -10.76 8.87 1.83
N LEU A 161 -11.55 7.81 1.63
CA LEU A 161 -11.56 7.01 0.41
C LEU A 161 -11.96 7.84 -0.81
N VAL A 162 -13.07 8.60 -0.72
CA VAL A 162 -13.56 9.49 -1.78
C VAL A 162 -12.51 10.53 -2.18
N LYS A 163 -11.85 11.14 -1.20
CA LYS A 163 -10.75 12.09 -1.44
C LYS A 163 -9.53 11.41 -2.06
N THR A 164 -9.18 10.21 -1.62
CA THR A 164 -8.07 9.42 -2.17
C THR A 164 -8.27 9.13 -3.66
N LEU A 165 -9.50 8.78 -4.04
CA LEU A 165 -9.87 8.46 -5.42
C LEU A 165 -10.19 9.71 -6.24
N ASN A 166 -10.14 10.90 -5.64
CA ASN A 166 -10.48 12.16 -6.26
C ASN A 166 -11.86 12.13 -6.95
N LEU A 167 -12.84 11.48 -6.32
CA LEU A 167 -14.19 11.39 -6.86
C LEU A 167 -14.89 12.76 -6.83
N PRO A 168 -15.70 13.08 -7.84
CA PRO A 168 -16.45 14.33 -7.85
C PRO A 168 -17.50 14.36 -6.71
N VAL A 169 -17.45 15.40 -5.90
CA VAL A 169 -18.32 15.63 -4.75
C VAL A 169 -19.24 16.81 -5.05
N GLU A 170 -20.55 16.59 -4.93
CA GLU A 170 -21.57 17.66 -5.05
C GLU A 170 -21.97 18.12 -3.65
N GLU A 171 -21.84 19.41 -3.38
CA GLU A 171 -22.05 19.97 -2.02
C GLU A 171 -23.53 19.99 -1.59
N ASP A 172 -24.46 20.14 -2.53
CA ASP A 172 -25.90 20.33 -2.26
C ASP A 172 -26.70 19.01 -2.14
N VAL A 173 -26.07 17.93 -1.66
CA VAL A 173 -26.74 16.64 -1.49
C VAL A 173 -27.62 16.67 -0.23
N THR A 174 -28.92 16.58 -0.44
CA THR A 174 -29.91 16.55 0.66
C THR A 174 -30.32 15.15 1.08
N GLN A 175 -30.23 14.15 0.17
CA GLN A 175 -30.64 12.77 0.39
C GLN A 175 -29.56 11.78 -0.08
N THR A 176 -29.35 10.70 0.67
CA THR A 176 -28.36 9.67 0.38
C THR A 176 -28.94 8.27 0.31
N GLY A 177 -30.24 8.09 0.50
CA GLY A 177 -30.88 6.78 0.67
C GLY A 177 -30.77 6.21 2.09
N PHE A 178 -30.03 6.85 2.98
CA PHE A 178 -29.87 6.47 4.39
C PHE A 178 -30.43 7.56 5.29
N THR A 179 -31.02 7.17 6.42
CA THR A 179 -31.72 8.08 7.33
C THR A 179 -30.83 8.68 8.43
N ASP A 180 -29.72 8.04 8.74
CA ASP A 180 -28.80 8.34 9.85
C ASP A 180 -27.50 9.06 9.42
N VAL A 181 -27.46 9.62 8.21
CA VAL A 181 -26.25 10.25 7.67
C VAL A 181 -26.17 11.71 8.08
N PRO A 182 -25.11 12.11 8.82
CA PRO A 182 -24.90 13.50 9.18
C PRO A 182 -24.66 14.38 7.94
N GLN A 183 -25.03 15.66 8.03
CA GLN A 183 -25.00 16.58 6.88
C GLN A 183 -23.62 16.64 6.21
N TRP A 184 -22.55 16.69 7.00
CA TRP A 184 -21.19 16.79 6.49
C TRP A 184 -20.75 15.58 5.62
N LEU A 185 -21.33 14.38 5.90
CA LEU A 185 -20.97 13.15 5.19
C LEU A 185 -21.78 12.95 3.90
N ARG A 186 -22.96 13.55 3.78
CA ARG A 186 -23.87 13.31 2.64
C ARG A 186 -23.21 13.47 1.27
N PRO A 187 -22.41 14.52 0.99
CA PRO A 187 -21.73 14.70 -0.29
C PRO A 187 -20.79 13.55 -0.62
N TYR A 188 -19.99 13.12 0.36
CA TYR A 188 -19.02 12.04 0.20
C TYR A 188 -19.69 10.68 0.04
N LEU A 189 -20.73 10.42 0.84
CA LEU A 189 -21.49 9.17 0.75
C LEU A 189 -22.20 9.03 -0.60
N ALA A 190 -22.77 10.10 -1.10
CA ALA A 190 -23.38 10.12 -2.44
C ALA A 190 -22.34 9.91 -3.55
N ALA A 191 -21.15 10.50 -3.46
CA ALA A 191 -20.06 10.26 -4.38
C ALA A 191 -19.61 8.79 -4.38
N ALA A 192 -19.42 8.20 -3.19
CA ALA A 192 -19.07 6.80 -3.04
C ALA A 192 -20.16 5.84 -3.56
N ALA A 193 -21.43 6.15 -3.34
CA ALA A 193 -22.55 5.37 -3.86
C ALA A 193 -22.62 5.40 -5.39
N ARG A 194 -22.45 6.59 -6.01
CA ARG A 194 -22.38 6.73 -7.48
C ARG A 194 -21.21 5.93 -8.08
N ALA A 195 -20.10 5.85 -7.38
CA ALA A 195 -18.95 5.08 -7.80
C ALA A 195 -19.10 3.57 -7.56
N GLY A 196 -20.21 3.12 -6.94
CA GLY A 196 -20.46 1.70 -6.65
C GLY A 196 -19.62 1.15 -5.50
N LEU A 197 -19.07 2.02 -4.64
CA LEU A 197 -18.24 1.62 -3.51
C LEU A 197 -19.05 1.22 -2.27
N ILE A 198 -20.32 1.61 -2.23
CA ILE A 198 -21.23 1.34 -1.13
C ILE A 198 -22.37 0.49 -1.67
N LEU A 199 -22.48 -0.73 -1.15
CA LEU A 199 -23.60 -1.62 -1.40
C LEU A 199 -24.61 -1.40 -0.28
N GLY A 200 -25.88 -1.20 -0.63
CA GLY A 200 -26.96 -1.17 0.35
C GLY A 200 -27.09 -2.54 1.03
N ASN A 201 -27.16 -2.54 2.34
CA ASN A 201 -27.35 -3.75 3.16
C ASN A 201 -28.83 -4.13 3.35
N GLY A 202 -29.75 -3.47 2.65
CA GLY A 202 -31.20 -3.64 2.83
C GLY A 202 -31.76 -2.88 4.04
N GLU A 203 -30.91 -2.28 4.88
CA GLU A 203 -31.27 -1.37 5.96
C GLU A 203 -31.10 0.06 5.49
N ASN A 204 -31.99 0.97 5.89
CA ASN A 204 -31.90 2.38 5.54
C ASN A 204 -30.94 3.16 6.45
N THR A 205 -29.92 2.49 7.02
CA THR A 205 -28.94 3.07 7.93
C THR A 205 -27.52 2.84 7.46
N PHE A 206 -26.66 3.84 7.54
CA PHE A 206 -25.25 3.75 7.18
C PHE A 206 -24.33 3.52 8.38
N ARG A 207 -24.78 3.92 9.57
CA ARG A 207 -24.03 3.81 10.84
C ARG A 207 -22.69 4.57 10.80
N ALA A 208 -22.76 5.86 10.42
CA ALA A 208 -21.60 6.70 10.13
C ALA A 208 -20.59 6.82 11.29
N GLU A 209 -21.08 6.81 12.53
CA GLU A 209 -20.27 6.98 13.75
C GLU A 209 -19.69 5.66 14.29
N GLU A 210 -20.14 4.51 13.80
CA GLU A 210 -19.55 3.23 14.17
C GLU A 210 -18.13 3.10 13.62
N THR A 211 -17.29 2.35 14.32
CA THR A 211 -15.92 2.08 13.88
C THR A 211 -15.90 1.28 12.59
N MET A 212 -14.94 1.57 11.73
CA MET A 212 -14.77 0.86 10.45
C MET A 212 -14.16 -0.52 10.67
N ALA A 213 -14.92 -1.56 10.36
CA ALA A 213 -14.41 -2.93 10.38
C ALA A 213 -13.46 -3.19 9.18
N PRO A 214 -12.39 -3.97 9.36
CA PRO A 214 -11.47 -4.33 8.27
C PRO A 214 -12.18 -4.98 7.09
N GLU A 215 -13.16 -5.83 7.33
CA GLU A 215 -13.94 -6.53 6.29
C GLU A 215 -14.77 -5.56 5.45
N ASP A 216 -15.39 -4.56 6.07
CA ASP A 216 -16.17 -3.53 5.36
C ASP A 216 -15.26 -2.65 4.49
N ALA A 217 -14.08 -2.30 4.99
CA ALA A 217 -13.07 -1.58 4.22
C ALA A 217 -12.57 -2.42 3.03
N ALA A 218 -12.36 -3.72 3.24
CA ALA A 218 -11.96 -4.65 2.19
C ALA A 218 -13.00 -4.72 1.06
N ILE A 219 -14.29 -4.75 1.39
CA ILE A 219 -15.39 -4.74 0.40
C ILE A 219 -15.33 -3.45 -0.43
N MET A 220 -15.18 -2.27 0.20
CA MET A 220 -15.12 -1.01 -0.51
C MET A 220 -13.88 -0.89 -1.40
N VAL A 221 -12.71 -1.33 -0.92
CA VAL A 221 -11.47 -1.31 -1.70
C VAL A 221 -11.51 -2.31 -2.86
N SER A 222 -12.09 -3.50 -2.66
CA SER A 222 -12.31 -4.48 -3.73
C SER A 222 -13.18 -3.93 -4.85
N ALA A 223 -14.21 -3.14 -4.50
CA ALA A 223 -15.06 -2.49 -5.49
C ALA A 223 -14.29 -1.46 -6.33
N VAL A 224 -13.27 -0.80 -5.77
CA VAL A 224 -12.36 0.10 -6.51
C VAL A 224 -11.50 -0.66 -7.50
N LEU A 225 -10.87 -1.74 -7.05
CA LEU A 225 -9.89 -2.50 -7.83
C LEU A 225 -10.54 -3.35 -8.95
N ARG A 226 -11.86 -3.53 -8.91
CA ARG A 226 -12.71 -4.21 -9.94
C ARG A 226 -12.21 -5.52 -10.51
N SER A 227 -11.17 -6.14 -9.97
CA SER A 227 -10.55 -7.30 -10.58
C SER A 227 -9.80 -8.19 -9.59
N ASP A 228 -9.91 -9.38 -9.82
CA ASP A 228 -9.04 -10.55 -10.01
C ASP A 228 -7.72 -10.61 -9.25
N GLY A 229 -7.52 -9.96 -8.12
CA GLY A 229 -6.57 -10.58 -7.25
C GLY A 229 -5.48 -9.76 -6.60
N THR A 230 -5.55 -8.47 -6.58
CA THR A 230 -4.50 -7.64 -5.95
C THR A 230 -4.88 -7.03 -4.61
N LEU A 231 -5.82 -7.65 -3.89
CA LEU A 231 -6.10 -7.29 -2.49
C LEU A 231 -4.86 -7.47 -1.60
N GLU A 232 -4.00 -8.44 -1.93
CA GLU A 232 -2.69 -8.61 -1.28
C GLU A 232 -1.80 -7.39 -1.48
N ASP A 233 -1.75 -6.83 -2.68
CA ASP A 233 -0.95 -5.65 -3.00
C ASP A 233 -1.42 -4.38 -2.28
N ALA A 234 -2.71 -4.30 -1.93
CA ALA A 234 -3.25 -3.20 -1.14
C ALA A 234 -2.96 -3.31 0.37
N GLY A 235 -2.33 -4.39 0.83
CA GLY A 235 -2.00 -4.60 2.25
C GLY A 235 -3.21 -4.92 3.14
N LEU A 236 -4.35 -5.30 2.55
CA LEU A 236 -5.57 -5.63 3.31
C LEU A 236 -5.42 -6.86 4.20
N TRP A 237 -4.55 -7.80 3.83
CA TRP A 237 -4.31 -9.03 4.58
C TRP A 237 -3.51 -8.82 5.88
N SER A 238 -2.91 -7.66 6.06
CA SER A 238 -2.20 -7.30 7.29
C SER A 238 -3.08 -6.57 8.32
N LEU A 239 -4.35 -6.34 8.00
CA LEU A 239 -5.30 -5.69 8.90
C LEU A 239 -5.77 -6.69 9.96
N THR A 240 -5.49 -6.37 11.21
CA THR A 240 -5.83 -7.21 12.36
C THR A 240 -6.62 -6.39 13.37
N GLY A 241 -7.60 -7.02 14.04
CA GLY A 241 -8.42 -6.35 15.04
C GLY A 241 -9.86 -6.12 14.60
N ASP A 242 -10.67 -5.58 15.52
CA ASP A 242 -12.12 -5.38 15.32
C ASP A 242 -12.45 -4.07 14.60
N SER A 243 -11.46 -3.17 14.46
CA SER A 243 -11.63 -1.87 13.81
C SER A 243 -10.32 -1.34 13.22
N LEU A 244 -10.42 -0.60 12.12
CA LEU A 244 -9.26 0.07 11.52
C LEU A 244 -8.81 1.26 12.36
N THR A 245 -7.50 1.35 12.54
CA THR A 245 -6.84 2.55 13.08
C THR A 245 -6.56 3.58 11.96
N ARG A 246 -6.27 4.83 12.35
CA ARG A 246 -5.85 5.87 11.39
C ARG A 246 -4.57 5.49 10.66
N GLY A 247 -3.61 4.87 11.38
CA GLY A 247 -2.35 4.43 10.80
C GLY A 247 -2.55 3.36 9.72
N GLU A 248 -3.38 2.37 9.98
CA GLU A 248 -3.75 1.32 9.00
C GLU A 248 -4.51 1.91 7.82
N THR A 249 -5.50 2.77 8.09
CA THR A 249 -6.27 3.47 7.04
C THR A 249 -5.35 4.29 6.13
N ALA A 250 -4.39 5.03 6.70
CA ALA A 250 -3.46 5.82 5.90
C ALA A 250 -2.60 4.94 4.98
N ARG A 251 -2.04 3.84 5.49
CA ARG A 251 -1.26 2.89 4.68
C ARG A 251 -2.10 2.26 3.58
N LEU A 252 -3.31 1.81 3.90
CA LEU A 252 -4.25 1.22 2.96
C LEU A 252 -4.59 2.18 1.82
N LEU A 253 -4.99 3.41 2.15
CA LEU A 253 -5.38 4.40 1.15
C LEU A 253 -4.20 4.89 0.32
N TYR A 254 -2.99 4.98 0.89
CA TYR A 254 -1.79 5.24 0.11
C TYR A 254 -1.50 4.12 -0.89
N SER A 255 -1.53 2.85 -0.46
CA SER A 255 -1.34 1.70 -1.35
C SER A 255 -2.37 1.69 -2.48
N LEU A 256 -3.64 1.95 -2.14
CA LEU A 256 -4.72 2.05 -3.13
C LEU A 256 -4.45 3.16 -4.16
N SER A 257 -3.98 4.33 -3.71
CA SER A 257 -3.65 5.45 -4.62
C SER A 257 -2.52 5.11 -5.59
N VAL A 258 -1.55 4.34 -5.15
CA VAL A 258 -0.44 3.87 -6.01
C VAL A 258 -0.95 2.90 -7.06
N LEU A 259 -1.81 1.95 -6.69
CA LEU A 259 -2.39 0.96 -7.60
C LEU A 259 -3.26 1.63 -8.66
N THR A 260 -4.19 2.49 -8.25
CA THR A 260 -5.10 3.18 -9.17
C THR A 260 -4.41 4.17 -10.12
N ASN A 261 -3.31 4.80 -9.69
CA ASN A 261 -2.51 5.66 -10.54
C ASN A 261 -1.66 4.89 -11.57
N GLN A 262 -1.29 3.64 -11.31
CA GLN A 262 -0.57 2.79 -12.26
C GLN A 262 -1.48 2.36 -13.42
N GLU A 263 -2.75 2.07 -13.17
CA GLU A 263 -3.73 1.72 -14.21
C GLU A 263 -4.06 2.88 -15.16
N ASN A 264 -3.94 4.12 -14.69
CA ASN A 264 -4.20 5.33 -15.47
C ASN A 264 -2.97 5.91 -16.20
N ARG A 265 -1.80 5.27 -16.13
CA ARG A 265 -0.68 5.68 -16.97
C ARG A 265 -0.94 5.21 -18.40
N PRO A 266 -1.08 6.14 -19.40
CA PRO A 266 -1.02 5.72 -20.78
C PRO A 266 0.31 4.99 -20.97
N GLU A 267 0.27 3.84 -21.65
CA GLU A 267 1.48 3.16 -22.12
C GLU A 267 2.34 4.23 -22.82
N VAL A 268 3.40 4.65 -22.15
CA VAL A 268 4.43 5.42 -22.81
C VAL A 268 5.09 4.42 -23.74
N LEU A 269 4.60 4.42 -24.97
CA LEU A 269 5.21 3.77 -26.10
C LEU A 269 6.70 4.07 -26.10
N GLN A 270 7.45 3.02 -26.17
CA GLN A 270 8.88 2.79 -26.29
C GLN A 270 9.70 3.92 -26.88
#